data_0a3de4268465ef0beba6f13c0e731dd0
#
_entry.id   0a3de4268465ef0beba6f13c0e731dd0
#
_cell.length_a   1.000
_cell.length_b   1.000
_cell.length_c   1.000
_cell.angle_alpha   90.00
_cell.angle_beta   90.00
_cell.angle_gamma   90.00
#
_symmetry.space_group_name_H-M   'P 1'
#
loop_
_entity.id
_entity.type
_entity.pdbx_description
1 polymer ?
#
loop_
_entity_poly.entity_id
_entity_poly.type
_entity_poly.pdbx_seq_one_letter_code
_entity_poly.pdbx_strand_id
1 'polypeptide(L)'
;MSLPVLAVASGEPAGIGPDICLDLAFAELLCRPVVLGDKGLLAQRAEMLGKNVVLRDFVSGNADKVPLCHGELEVLHIPLAAPCEAGRLNPANARYVLQLLDTAYQGITEGIFDGMVTAPLHKGIINDAGAACGFFSGHTEYLA
;
A
#
# COMPACT_ATOMS: atom_id res chain seq x y z
N MET A 1 -6.71 -19.10 -16.79
CA MET A 1 -6.16 -19.12 -15.41
C MET A 1 -6.05 -17.71 -14.88
N SER A 2 -6.59 -17.48 -13.70
CA SER A 2 -6.45 -16.17 -13.08
C SER A 2 -5.10 -16.02 -12.41
N LEU A 3 -4.55 -14.81 -12.46
CA LEU A 3 -3.33 -14.47 -11.75
C LEU A 3 -3.62 -14.34 -10.25
N PRO A 4 -2.68 -14.72 -9.37
CA PRO A 4 -2.84 -14.44 -7.94
C PRO A 4 -2.93 -12.94 -7.70
N VAL A 5 -3.76 -12.54 -6.76
CA VAL A 5 -3.96 -11.15 -6.37
C VAL A 5 -3.19 -10.90 -5.09
N LEU A 6 -2.21 -10.00 -5.15
CA LEU A 6 -1.37 -9.68 -4.00
C LEU A 6 -1.66 -8.27 -3.49
N ALA A 7 -1.86 -8.17 -2.17
CA ALA A 7 -1.96 -6.87 -1.50
C ALA A 7 -0.55 -6.31 -1.30
N VAL A 8 -0.33 -5.08 -1.72
CA VAL A 8 0.96 -4.39 -1.54
C VAL A 8 0.74 -3.20 -0.61
N ALA A 9 1.16 -3.33 0.63
CA ALA A 9 1.08 -2.24 1.59
C ALA A 9 2.17 -1.21 1.27
N SER A 10 1.78 0.03 0.99
CA SER A 10 2.71 1.07 0.54
C SER A 10 3.66 1.59 1.63
N GLY A 11 3.42 1.23 2.89
CA GLY A 11 4.32 1.53 3.98
C GLY A 11 4.29 2.98 4.45
N GLU A 12 5.43 3.47 4.93
CA GLU A 12 5.54 4.84 5.43
C GLU A 12 5.24 5.84 4.31
N PRO A 13 4.21 6.71 4.47
CA PRO A 13 3.82 7.63 3.39
C PRO A 13 4.88 8.66 3.05
N ALA A 14 5.72 9.04 3.99
CA ALA A 14 6.81 9.99 3.76
C ALA A 14 8.08 9.34 3.19
N GLY A 15 8.12 8.00 3.14
CA GLY A 15 9.26 7.23 2.66
C GLY A 15 9.21 6.92 1.18
N ILE A 16 10.04 5.97 0.76
CA ILE A 16 10.15 5.56 -0.64
C ILE A 16 9.13 4.50 -1.05
N GLY A 17 8.38 3.95 -0.10
CA GLY A 17 7.39 2.90 -0.39
C GLY A 17 6.39 3.28 -1.47
N PRO A 18 5.71 4.43 -1.36
CA PRO A 18 4.80 4.88 -2.41
C PRO A 18 5.46 5.00 -3.78
N ASP A 19 6.70 5.50 -3.83
CA ASP A 19 7.45 5.68 -5.07
C ASP A 19 7.75 4.32 -5.74
N ILE A 20 8.18 3.34 -4.94
CA ILE A 20 8.45 1.98 -5.42
C ILE A 20 7.17 1.31 -5.91
N CYS A 21 6.05 1.49 -5.21
CA CYS A 21 4.76 0.92 -5.60
C CYS A 21 4.30 1.41 -6.98
N LEU A 22 4.60 2.66 -7.32
CA LEU A 22 4.26 3.21 -8.64
C LEU A 22 4.96 2.46 -9.77
N ASP A 23 6.16 1.94 -9.54
CA ASP A 23 6.91 1.19 -10.54
C ASP A 23 6.24 -0.14 -10.90
N LEU A 24 5.36 -0.66 -10.04
CA LEU A 24 4.61 -1.88 -10.33
C LEU A 24 3.71 -1.74 -11.56
N ALA A 25 3.28 -0.51 -11.87
CA ALA A 25 2.46 -0.24 -13.04
C ALA A 25 3.18 -0.57 -14.36
N PHE A 26 4.51 -0.56 -14.36
CA PHE A 26 5.35 -0.77 -15.54
C PHE A 26 6.06 -2.13 -15.54
N ALA A 27 5.91 -2.91 -14.47
CA ALA A 27 6.54 -4.22 -14.36
C ALA A 27 5.67 -5.31 -14.96
N GLU A 28 6.31 -6.28 -15.63
CA GLU A 28 5.65 -7.51 -16.06
C GLU A 28 5.70 -8.52 -14.90
N LEU A 29 4.56 -8.78 -14.30
CA LEU A 29 4.47 -9.62 -13.11
C LEU A 29 3.59 -10.83 -13.37
N LEU A 30 3.92 -11.95 -12.69
CA LEU A 30 3.10 -13.17 -12.68
C LEU A 30 2.01 -13.10 -11.60
N CYS A 31 1.65 -11.91 -11.20
CA CYS A 31 0.60 -11.65 -10.22
C CYS A 31 -0.11 -10.34 -10.56
N ARG A 32 -1.25 -10.12 -9.90
CA ARG A 32 -1.99 -8.87 -10.01
C ARG A 32 -1.81 -8.09 -8.71
N PRO A 33 -0.95 -7.06 -8.68
CA PRO A 33 -0.73 -6.28 -7.48
C PRO A 33 -1.88 -5.30 -7.26
N VAL A 34 -2.32 -5.19 -6.01
CA VAL A 34 -3.25 -4.16 -5.55
C VAL A 34 -2.54 -3.37 -4.46
N VAL A 35 -2.27 -2.10 -4.72
CA VAL A 35 -1.59 -1.24 -3.75
C VAL A 35 -2.61 -0.73 -2.74
N LEU A 36 -2.30 -0.94 -1.47
CA LEU A 36 -3.07 -0.37 -0.36
C LEU A 36 -2.39 0.92 0.07
N GLY A 37 -3.11 2.02 -0.06
CA GLY A 37 -2.57 3.32 0.28
C GLY A 37 -3.52 4.45 -0.08
N ASP A 38 -3.12 5.66 0.25
CA ASP A 38 -3.87 6.87 -0.10
C ASP A 38 -3.68 7.17 -1.59
N LYS A 39 -4.77 7.10 -2.34
CA LYS A 39 -4.75 7.29 -3.79
C LYS A 39 -4.24 8.69 -4.17
N GLY A 40 -4.61 9.72 -3.39
CA GLY A 40 -4.14 11.08 -3.60
C GLY A 40 -2.64 11.23 -3.39
N LEU A 41 -2.09 10.54 -2.38
CA LEU A 41 -0.66 10.49 -2.14
C LEU A 41 0.08 9.84 -3.32
N LEU A 42 -0.42 8.73 -3.80
CA LEU A 42 0.18 8.03 -4.94
C LEU A 42 0.14 8.90 -6.21
N ALA A 43 -0.97 9.58 -6.46
CA ALA A 43 -1.09 10.49 -7.59
C ALA A 43 -0.10 11.66 -7.49
N GLN A 44 0.05 12.24 -6.30
CA GLN A 44 0.99 13.31 -6.05
C GLN A 44 2.44 12.86 -6.30
N ARG A 45 2.80 11.67 -5.80
CA ARG A 45 4.15 11.13 -6.00
C ARG A 45 4.43 10.80 -7.46
N ALA A 46 3.45 10.27 -8.19
CA ALA A 46 3.58 10.02 -9.62
C ALA A 46 3.87 11.32 -10.37
N GLU A 47 3.18 12.40 -10.03
CA GLU A 47 3.40 13.71 -10.62
C GLU A 47 4.80 14.25 -10.29
N MET A 48 5.22 14.16 -9.02
CA MET A 48 6.54 14.60 -8.57
C MET A 48 7.68 13.86 -9.29
N LEU A 49 7.48 12.57 -9.58
CA LEU A 49 8.48 11.72 -10.24
C LEU A 49 8.37 11.72 -11.76
N GLY A 50 7.39 12.40 -12.32
CA GLY A 50 7.16 12.43 -13.76
C GLY A 50 6.72 11.09 -14.34
N LYS A 51 6.03 10.26 -13.54
CA LYS A 51 5.55 8.94 -13.96
C LYS A 51 4.10 9.01 -14.41
N ASN A 52 3.82 8.53 -15.62
CA ASN A 52 2.47 8.47 -16.17
C ASN A 52 1.79 7.17 -15.71
N VAL A 53 1.28 7.16 -14.50
CA VAL A 53 0.57 6.02 -13.92
C VAL A 53 -0.91 6.35 -13.85
N VAL A 54 -1.74 5.46 -14.38
CA VAL A 54 -3.20 5.55 -14.25
C VAL A 54 -3.60 4.72 -13.04
N LEU A 55 -4.14 5.37 -12.01
CA LEU A 55 -4.60 4.73 -10.79
C LEU A 55 -6.06 4.34 -10.96
N ARG A 56 -6.33 3.04 -10.78
CA ARG A 56 -7.68 2.48 -10.88
C ARG A 56 -8.12 1.98 -9.51
N ASP A 57 -9.39 2.20 -9.18
CA ASP A 57 -9.93 1.72 -7.92
C ASP A 57 -10.07 0.20 -7.95
N PHE A 58 -9.57 -0.47 -6.92
CA PHE A 58 -9.73 -1.90 -6.78
C PHE A 58 -11.18 -2.21 -6.38
N VAL A 59 -11.77 -3.17 -7.09
CA VAL A 59 -13.09 -3.71 -6.75
C VAL A 59 -12.95 -5.22 -6.62
N SER A 60 -13.30 -5.74 -5.45
CA SER A 60 -13.24 -7.17 -5.17
C SER A 60 -14.10 -7.96 -6.17
N GLY A 61 -13.54 -9.04 -6.70
CA GLY A 61 -14.20 -9.89 -7.68
C GLY A 61 -13.97 -9.50 -9.14
N ASN A 62 -13.31 -8.38 -9.40
CA ASN A 62 -13.03 -7.91 -10.78
C ASN A 62 -11.66 -8.33 -11.31
N ALA A 63 -10.86 -9.04 -10.52
CA ALA A 63 -9.48 -9.38 -10.89
C ALA A 63 -9.36 -10.11 -12.23
N ASP A 64 -10.35 -10.96 -12.56
CA ASP A 64 -10.34 -11.74 -13.80
C ASP A 64 -11.13 -11.09 -14.94
N LYS A 65 -11.91 -10.04 -14.63
CA LYS A 65 -12.84 -9.44 -15.60
C LYS A 65 -12.30 -8.18 -16.24
N VAL A 66 -11.41 -7.46 -15.55
CA VAL A 66 -10.85 -6.20 -16.01
C VAL A 66 -9.32 -6.32 -16.04
N PRO A 67 -8.74 -6.63 -17.21
CA PRO A 67 -7.28 -6.71 -17.29
C PRO A 67 -6.64 -5.35 -17.07
N LEU A 68 -5.46 -5.35 -16.43
CA LEU A 68 -4.63 -4.16 -16.31
C LEU A 68 -3.72 -4.02 -17.52
N CYS A 69 -3.66 -2.82 -18.05
CA CYS A 69 -2.72 -2.47 -19.09
C CYS A 69 -1.42 -1.94 -18.49
N HIS A 70 -0.36 -1.94 -19.30
CA HIS A 70 0.91 -1.32 -18.92
C HIS A 70 0.68 0.15 -18.54
N GLY A 71 1.21 0.57 -17.40
CA GLY A 71 1.01 1.92 -16.87
C GLY A 71 -0.22 2.08 -15.99
N GLU A 72 -1.02 1.03 -15.81
CA GLU A 72 -2.16 1.04 -14.90
C GLU A 72 -1.83 0.34 -13.59
N LEU A 73 -2.37 0.84 -12.48
CA LEU A 73 -2.16 0.29 -11.14
C LEU A 73 -3.48 0.31 -10.37
N GLU A 74 -3.86 -0.83 -9.81
CA GLU A 74 -5.03 -0.88 -8.94
C GLU A 74 -4.68 -0.42 -7.53
N VAL A 75 -5.55 0.38 -6.93
CA VAL A 75 -5.37 0.92 -5.58
C VAL A 75 -6.62 0.65 -4.75
N LEU A 76 -6.43 0.04 -3.59
CA LEU A 76 -7.43 0.01 -2.54
C LEU A 76 -7.18 1.23 -1.66
N HIS A 77 -8.01 2.26 -1.81
CA HIS A 77 -7.80 3.54 -1.15
C HIS A 77 -7.98 3.46 0.36
N ILE A 78 -6.94 3.89 1.08
CA ILE A 78 -6.96 4.06 2.54
C ILE A 78 -6.45 5.47 2.80
N PRO A 79 -7.30 6.36 3.36
CA PRO A 79 -6.93 7.76 3.50
C PRO A 79 -5.82 7.98 4.54
N LEU A 80 -4.93 8.94 4.27
CA LEU A 80 -3.96 9.41 5.25
C LEU A 80 -4.67 9.97 6.49
N ALA A 81 -4.05 9.79 7.65
CA ALA A 81 -4.54 10.41 8.90
C ALA A 81 -4.21 11.89 8.98
N ALA A 82 -3.16 12.33 8.27
CA ALA A 82 -2.70 13.72 8.23
C ALA A 82 -2.01 14.00 6.90
N PRO A 83 -1.89 15.27 6.47
CA PRO A 83 -1.13 15.63 5.27
C PRO A 83 0.30 15.11 5.34
N CYS A 84 0.84 14.68 4.18
CA CYS A 84 2.15 14.07 4.09
C CYS A 84 3.06 14.86 3.16
N GLU A 85 4.29 15.09 3.62
CA GLU A 85 5.40 15.59 2.81
C GLU A 85 6.45 14.51 2.65
N ALA A 86 6.93 14.28 1.42
CA ALA A 86 8.00 13.33 1.17
C ALA A 86 9.25 13.67 1.98
N GLY A 87 9.82 12.67 2.64
CA GLY A 87 11.02 12.82 3.46
C GLY A 87 10.77 13.39 4.85
N ARG A 88 9.53 13.73 5.20
CA ARG A 88 9.19 14.29 6.51
C ARG A 88 8.20 13.40 7.25
N LEU A 89 8.69 12.67 8.24
CA LEU A 89 7.88 11.75 9.04
C LEU A 89 6.86 12.53 9.88
N ASN A 90 5.64 11.99 9.95
CA ASN A 90 4.57 12.56 10.77
C ASN A 90 3.96 11.44 11.63
N PRO A 91 4.09 11.50 12.97
CA PRO A 91 3.54 10.47 13.85
C PRO A 91 2.03 10.26 13.69
N ALA A 92 1.29 11.28 13.27
CA ALA A 92 -0.14 11.16 13.04
C ALA A 92 -0.49 10.13 11.95
N ASN A 93 0.43 9.83 11.05
CA ASN A 93 0.23 8.84 9.99
C ASN A 93 0.63 7.41 10.40
N ALA A 94 1.07 7.19 11.65
CA ALA A 94 1.41 5.85 12.11
C ALA A 94 0.20 4.90 12.09
N ARG A 95 -0.98 5.39 12.45
CA ARG A 95 -2.21 4.60 12.38
C ARG A 95 -2.57 4.21 10.95
N TYR A 96 -2.30 5.09 10.00
CA TYR A 96 -2.47 4.81 8.58
C TYR A 96 -1.63 3.61 8.17
N VAL A 97 -0.35 3.58 8.55
CA VAL A 97 0.55 2.46 8.23
C VAL A 97 0.03 1.14 8.81
N LEU A 98 -0.39 1.13 10.07
CA LEU A 98 -0.96 -0.06 10.69
C LEU A 98 -2.27 -0.47 10.02
N GLN A 99 -3.09 0.47 9.60
CA GLN A 99 -4.32 0.19 8.89
C GLN A 99 -4.06 -0.49 7.54
N LEU A 100 -2.97 -0.15 6.85
CA LEU A 100 -2.58 -0.84 5.63
C LEU A 100 -2.34 -2.33 5.90
N LEU A 101 -1.62 -2.65 6.97
CA LEU A 101 -1.32 -4.03 7.35
C LEU A 101 -2.59 -4.77 7.77
N ASP A 102 -3.44 -4.15 8.57
CA ASP A 102 -4.69 -4.75 9.03
C ASP A 102 -5.62 -5.06 7.86
N THR A 103 -5.74 -4.13 6.92
CA THR A 103 -6.58 -4.29 5.73
C THR A 103 -6.07 -5.41 4.83
N ALA A 104 -4.76 -5.50 4.63
CA ALA A 104 -4.16 -6.58 3.85
C ALA A 104 -4.41 -7.95 4.51
N TYR A 105 -4.19 -8.04 5.81
CA TYR A 105 -4.43 -9.28 6.55
C TYR A 105 -5.88 -9.70 6.50
N GLN A 106 -6.80 -8.77 6.71
CA GLN A 106 -8.23 -9.05 6.64
C GLN A 106 -8.63 -9.54 5.25
N GLY A 107 -8.10 -8.92 4.20
CA GLY A 107 -8.36 -9.33 2.82
C GLY A 107 -7.87 -10.75 2.53
N ILE A 108 -6.72 -11.15 3.08
CA ILE A 108 -6.22 -12.53 2.97
C ILE A 108 -7.17 -13.49 3.68
N THR A 109 -7.58 -13.16 4.89
CA THR A 109 -8.49 -13.98 5.68
C THR A 109 -9.84 -14.19 4.97
N GLU A 110 -10.33 -13.16 4.28
CA GLU A 110 -11.59 -13.19 3.54
C GLU A 110 -11.46 -13.80 2.14
N GLY A 111 -10.24 -14.15 1.73
CA GLY A 111 -9.99 -14.73 0.40
C GLY A 111 -9.96 -13.72 -0.74
N ILE A 112 -9.89 -12.42 -0.43
CA ILE A 112 -9.78 -11.35 -1.44
C ILE A 112 -8.38 -11.29 -2.02
N PHE A 113 -7.37 -11.45 -1.17
CA PHE A 113 -5.95 -11.47 -1.57
C PHE A 113 -5.36 -12.85 -1.32
N ASP A 114 -4.48 -13.28 -2.20
CA ASP A 114 -3.75 -14.54 -2.06
C ASP A 114 -2.50 -14.42 -1.20
N GLY A 115 -2.01 -13.21 -1.01
CA GLY A 115 -0.84 -12.92 -0.18
C GLY A 115 -0.64 -11.43 -0.05
N MET A 116 0.40 -11.03 0.69
CA MET A 116 0.74 -9.63 0.86
C MET A 116 2.24 -9.38 0.74
N VAL A 117 2.59 -8.19 0.26
CA VAL A 117 3.95 -7.66 0.20
C VAL A 117 3.94 -6.32 0.92
N THR A 118 4.97 -6.05 1.72
CA THR A 118 5.05 -4.80 2.48
C THR A 118 6.23 -3.96 2.04
N ALA A 119 5.98 -2.67 1.83
CA ALA A 119 7.02 -1.68 1.64
C ALA A 119 7.55 -1.19 2.99
N PRO A 120 8.71 -0.52 3.03
CA PRO A 120 9.32 -0.09 4.29
C PRO A 120 8.44 0.82 5.14
N LEU A 121 8.49 0.61 6.46
CA LEU A 121 7.85 1.49 7.44
C LEU A 121 8.89 1.94 8.48
N HIS A 122 8.54 2.92 9.29
CA HIS A 122 9.40 3.45 10.34
C HIS A 122 8.90 3.02 11.72
N LYS A 123 9.59 2.07 12.35
CA LYS A 123 9.19 1.48 13.63
C LYS A 123 9.14 2.52 14.76
N GLY A 124 10.13 3.40 14.82
CA GLY A 124 10.21 4.42 15.85
C GLY A 124 9.01 5.36 15.83
N ILE A 125 8.59 5.81 14.65
CA ILE A 125 7.43 6.69 14.51
C ILE A 125 6.14 6.00 14.97
N ILE A 126 5.99 4.72 14.68
CA ILE A 126 4.80 3.97 15.10
C ILE A 126 4.76 3.86 16.63
N ASN A 127 5.90 3.58 17.27
CA ASN A 127 5.99 3.49 18.72
C ASN A 127 5.82 4.84 19.39
N ASP A 128 6.45 5.90 18.86
CA ASP A 128 6.33 7.27 19.37
C ASP A 128 4.90 7.79 19.34
N ALA A 129 4.15 7.42 18.29
CA ALA A 129 2.75 7.81 18.16
C ALA A 129 1.81 6.97 19.04
N GLY A 130 2.28 5.86 19.62
CA GLY A 130 1.45 4.95 20.40
C GLY A 130 0.33 4.30 19.57
N ALA A 131 0.51 4.16 18.26
CA ALA A 131 -0.52 3.68 17.35
C ALA A 131 -0.79 2.18 17.51
N ALA A 132 0.25 1.41 17.85
CA ALA A 132 0.12 -0.01 18.13
C ALA A 132 -0.11 -0.23 19.63
N CYS A 133 -0.83 -1.30 19.98
CA CYS A 133 -1.01 -1.69 21.37
C CYS A 133 0.29 -2.36 21.85
N GLY A 134 1.09 -1.62 22.62
CA GLY A 134 2.42 -2.07 23.07
C GLY A 134 3.53 -1.68 22.09
N PHE A 135 4.67 -2.34 22.25
CA PHE A 135 5.85 -2.06 21.41
C PHE A 135 5.72 -2.69 20.02
N PHE A 136 5.88 -1.86 18.98
CA PHE A 136 5.87 -2.33 17.60
C PHE A 136 7.30 -2.69 17.18
N SER A 137 7.56 -3.96 16.87
CA SER A 137 8.88 -4.45 16.49
C SER A 137 9.06 -4.68 14.98
N GLY A 138 7.98 -4.72 14.23
CA GLY A 138 8.01 -4.86 12.77
C GLY A 138 6.75 -5.51 12.23
N HIS A 139 6.69 -5.69 10.90
CA HIS A 139 5.53 -6.25 10.22
C HIS A 139 5.20 -7.67 10.68
N THR A 140 6.23 -8.53 10.72
CA THR A 140 6.04 -9.95 11.01
C THR A 140 5.49 -10.15 12.42
N GLU A 141 6.06 -9.46 13.38
CA GLU A 141 5.65 -9.54 14.78
C GLU A 141 4.26 -8.96 15.00
N TYR A 142 3.93 -7.87 14.32
CA TYR A 142 2.62 -7.23 14.42
C TYR A 142 1.51 -8.15 13.91
N LEU A 143 1.77 -8.87 12.82
CA LEU A 143 0.78 -9.74 12.16
C LEU A 143 0.72 -11.15 12.75
N ALA A 144 1.65 -11.49 13.61
CA ALA A 144 1.72 -12.81 14.23
C ALA A 144 0.59 -13.04 15.25
#